data_48cb20ada6a9b1dc7fe951d0d20e1180
#
_entry.id   48cb20ada6a9b1dc7fe951d0d20e1180
#
_cell.length_a   1.000
_cell.length_b   1.000
_cell.length_c   1.000
_cell.angle_alpha   90.00
_cell.angle_beta   90.00
_cell.angle_gamma   90.00
#
_symmetry.space_group_name_H-M   'P 1'
#
loop_
_entity.id
_entity.type
_entity.pdbx_description
1 polymer ?
#
loop_
_entity_poly.entity_id
_entity_poly.type
_entity_poly.pdbx_seq_one_letter_code
_entity_poly.pdbx_strand_id
1 'polypeptide(L)'
;MFGASKLIVDDIIKSYEESCNQAALDKHFLWFSNTMLSRLEEGGQIIIIMTRWQSQDLAGRMLDLYRRKNKKYRHINMKALQDDGTMLCPEVLSYESYMDRVDSMGEDVVSANYQQIPLDLKGVLYTHFSTYDIAPFDKFEGIYAVCDFADSGGDYLSCIIFGVYNMQAYVIDVVYTKKPMEDTEIMVSEALYRNKVNLIFIESNNGGRGFAKNIQRILKDKFHTNHTVVKWFHQSKNKESRIISNATWVMQNIFYPTNWRDRWNEYYKAMTTFQREGKNINDDAPDSTTMVAEFINQHNRNHYSKDIYDRGYGTKTVDFSDYYDRYRLKNVF
;
A
#
# COMPACT_ATOMS: atom_id res chain seq x y z
N MET A 1 25.48 28.47 -23.65
CA MET A 1 24.89 27.31 -22.92
C MET A 1 26.05 26.32 -22.75
N PHE A 2 26.40 25.92 -21.53
CA PHE A 2 27.48 24.96 -21.32
C PHE A 2 26.94 23.56 -21.60
N GLY A 3 27.59 22.83 -22.51
CA GLY A 3 27.32 21.41 -22.77
C GLY A 3 28.03 20.53 -21.76
N ALA A 4 27.67 19.25 -21.75
CA ALA A 4 28.28 18.22 -20.91
C ALA A 4 28.80 17.07 -21.77
N SER A 5 30.06 16.69 -21.57
CA SER A 5 30.64 15.49 -22.20
C SER A 5 30.19 14.17 -21.52
N LYS A 6 29.65 14.25 -20.29
CA LYS A 6 29.11 13.09 -19.54
C LYS A 6 27.85 13.51 -18.80
N LEU A 7 26.81 12.73 -18.94
CA LEU A 7 25.59 12.79 -18.13
C LEU A 7 25.55 11.58 -17.20
N ILE A 8 25.41 11.83 -15.90
CA ILE A 8 25.28 10.79 -14.89
C ILE A 8 23.91 10.98 -14.23
N VAL A 9 23.09 9.94 -14.24
CA VAL A 9 21.82 9.86 -13.50
C VAL A 9 22.01 8.77 -12.47
N ASP A 10 21.83 9.15 -11.19
CA ASP A 10 22.03 8.27 -10.05
C ASP A 10 20.75 8.18 -9.24
N ASP A 11 20.23 6.98 -9.10
CA ASP A 11 19.08 6.52 -8.27
C ASP A 11 17.89 7.50 -8.23
N ILE A 12 17.33 7.79 -9.41
CA ILE A 12 16.29 8.81 -9.59
C ILE A 12 14.96 8.46 -8.89
N ILE A 13 14.70 7.18 -8.60
CA ILE A 13 13.47 6.70 -7.94
C ILE A 13 13.73 6.58 -6.44
N LYS A 14 12.95 7.31 -5.64
CA LYS A 14 13.17 7.45 -4.19
C LYS A 14 12.60 6.30 -3.35
N SER A 15 11.57 5.62 -3.85
CA SER A 15 10.87 4.59 -3.09
C SER A 15 10.12 3.61 -3.99
N TYR A 16 9.77 2.44 -3.42
CA TYR A 16 8.89 1.49 -4.09
C TYR A 16 7.52 2.10 -4.46
N GLU A 17 6.94 2.90 -3.58
CA GLU A 17 5.68 3.61 -3.84
C GLU A 17 5.78 4.54 -5.08
N GLU A 18 6.87 5.29 -5.21
CA GLU A 18 7.11 6.13 -6.39
C GLU A 18 7.30 5.29 -7.66
N SER A 19 7.95 4.14 -7.56
CA SER A 19 8.15 3.23 -8.68
C SER A 19 6.84 2.63 -9.22
N CYS A 20 5.82 2.48 -8.38
CA CYS A 20 4.50 2.02 -8.75
C CYS A 20 3.64 3.12 -9.40
N ASN A 21 4.11 4.37 -9.43
CA ASN A 21 3.41 5.50 -10.02
C ASN A 21 3.84 5.73 -11.48
N GLN A 22 3.02 5.29 -12.44
CA GLN A 22 3.31 5.43 -13.86
C GLN A 22 3.55 6.89 -14.27
N ALA A 23 2.78 7.85 -13.73
CA ALA A 23 2.98 9.28 -14.03
C ALA A 23 4.33 9.80 -13.52
N ALA A 24 4.85 9.28 -12.40
CA ALA A 24 6.18 9.61 -11.91
C ALA A 24 7.27 9.06 -12.84
N LEU A 25 7.13 7.80 -13.28
CA LEU A 25 8.06 7.18 -14.24
C LEU A 25 8.08 7.93 -15.57
N ASP A 26 6.90 8.35 -16.07
CA ASP A 26 6.77 9.15 -17.29
C ASP A 26 7.44 10.52 -17.13
N LYS A 27 7.27 11.16 -15.98
CA LYS A 27 7.91 12.44 -15.65
C LYS A 27 9.43 12.33 -15.63
N HIS A 28 9.99 11.27 -15.03
CA HIS A 28 11.43 10.99 -15.02
C HIS A 28 11.97 10.82 -16.44
N PHE A 29 11.29 10.03 -17.27
CA PHE A 29 11.69 9.82 -18.66
C PHE A 29 11.61 11.09 -19.50
N LEU A 30 10.55 11.88 -19.37
CA LEU A 30 10.39 13.17 -20.07
C LEU A 30 11.44 14.18 -19.62
N TRP A 31 11.71 14.28 -18.32
CA TRP A 31 12.78 15.14 -17.80
C TRP A 31 14.14 14.75 -18.39
N PHE A 32 14.45 13.45 -18.38
CA PHE A 32 15.69 12.96 -18.97
C PHE A 32 15.79 13.29 -20.46
N SER A 33 14.74 12.98 -21.22
CA SER A 33 14.71 13.16 -22.68
C SER A 33 14.73 14.62 -23.11
N ASN A 34 13.98 15.49 -22.42
CA ASN A 34 13.79 16.87 -22.83
C ASN A 34 14.83 17.83 -22.21
N THR A 35 15.31 17.52 -20.99
CA THR A 35 16.18 18.43 -20.24
C THR A 35 17.63 17.94 -20.20
N MET A 36 17.85 16.67 -19.86
CA MET A 36 19.21 16.16 -19.69
C MET A 36 19.89 15.91 -21.04
N LEU A 37 19.22 15.24 -21.97
CA LEU A 37 19.80 14.93 -23.27
C LEU A 37 20.13 16.19 -24.10
N SER A 38 19.37 17.28 -23.93
CA SER A 38 19.66 18.55 -24.64
C SER A 38 20.97 19.22 -24.22
N ARG A 39 21.57 18.76 -23.11
CA ARG A 39 22.86 19.25 -22.59
C ARG A 39 24.05 18.40 -22.99
N LEU A 40 23.79 17.22 -23.57
CA LEU A 40 24.86 16.30 -23.98
C LEU A 40 25.48 16.80 -25.28
N GLU A 41 26.80 16.96 -25.26
CA GLU A 41 27.59 17.29 -26.44
C GLU A 41 27.69 16.10 -27.41
N GLU A 42 28.03 16.38 -28.66
CA GLU A 42 28.29 15.31 -29.65
C GLU A 42 29.41 14.40 -29.19
N GLY A 43 29.19 13.06 -29.24
CA GLY A 43 30.13 12.06 -28.73
C GLY A 43 30.12 11.90 -27.21
N GLY A 44 29.29 12.64 -26.50
CA GLY A 44 29.17 12.55 -25.03
C GLY A 44 28.61 11.20 -24.55
N GLN A 45 28.84 10.89 -23.29
CA GLN A 45 28.52 9.62 -22.65
C GLN A 45 27.33 9.79 -21.69
N ILE A 46 26.47 8.77 -21.62
CA ILE A 46 25.38 8.66 -20.67
C ILE A 46 25.66 7.50 -19.72
N ILE A 47 25.60 7.74 -18.42
CA ILE A 47 25.72 6.73 -17.37
C ILE A 47 24.42 6.79 -16.53
N ILE A 48 23.70 5.68 -16.43
CA ILE A 48 22.51 5.56 -15.60
C ILE A 48 22.80 4.49 -14.56
N ILE A 49 22.76 4.88 -13.29
CA ILE A 49 22.95 4.02 -12.13
C ILE A 49 21.62 4.02 -11.39
N MET A 50 21.02 2.86 -11.17
CA MET A 50 19.78 2.78 -10.39
C MET A 50 19.44 1.36 -9.99
N THR A 51 18.68 1.25 -8.92
CA THR A 51 17.93 0.06 -8.56
C THR A 51 16.80 -0.16 -9.57
N ARG A 52 16.62 -1.38 -10.04
CA ARG A 52 15.63 -1.72 -11.05
C ARG A 52 14.29 -2.06 -10.40
N TRP A 53 13.45 -1.05 -10.21
CA TRP A 53 12.14 -1.21 -9.58
C TRP A 53 11.05 -1.73 -10.53
N GLN A 54 10.99 -1.17 -11.74
CA GLN A 54 9.93 -1.43 -12.71
C GLN A 54 10.52 -1.62 -14.11
N SER A 55 9.83 -2.39 -14.96
CA SER A 55 10.21 -2.57 -16.36
C SER A 55 10.23 -1.23 -17.11
N GLN A 56 9.34 -0.30 -16.74
CA GLN A 56 9.17 1.03 -17.32
C GLN A 56 9.95 2.14 -16.60
N ASP A 57 10.90 1.82 -15.74
CA ASP A 57 11.81 2.80 -15.15
C ASP A 57 12.74 3.41 -16.23
N LEU A 58 13.48 4.46 -15.88
CA LEU A 58 14.37 5.15 -16.82
C LEU A 58 15.37 4.20 -17.49
N ALA A 59 16.00 3.32 -16.72
CA ALA A 59 16.98 2.37 -17.27
C ALA A 59 16.32 1.36 -18.23
N GLY A 60 15.13 0.83 -17.89
CA GLY A 60 14.36 -0.07 -18.75
C GLY A 60 13.98 0.55 -20.09
N ARG A 61 13.42 1.76 -20.04
CA ARG A 61 13.05 2.51 -21.27
C ARG A 61 14.27 2.85 -22.13
N MET A 62 15.40 3.19 -21.52
CA MET A 62 16.63 3.47 -22.27
C MET A 62 17.21 2.20 -22.87
N LEU A 63 17.23 1.07 -22.15
CA LEU A 63 17.64 -0.23 -22.69
C LEU A 63 16.80 -0.63 -23.91
N ASP A 64 15.47 -0.50 -23.81
CA ASP A 64 14.56 -0.80 -24.91
C ASP A 64 14.72 0.15 -26.09
N LEU A 65 14.92 1.44 -25.83
CA LEU A 65 15.18 2.41 -26.87
C LEU A 65 16.46 2.11 -27.64
N TYR A 66 17.53 1.77 -26.92
CA TYR A 66 18.84 1.47 -27.53
C TYR A 66 18.81 0.15 -28.29
N ARG A 67 18.13 -0.89 -27.77
CA ARG A 67 17.89 -2.15 -28.49
C ARG A 67 17.13 -1.92 -29.80
N ARG A 68 15.97 -1.22 -29.74
CA ARG A 68 15.16 -0.93 -30.93
C ARG A 68 15.89 -0.10 -31.99
N LYS A 69 16.78 0.82 -31.56
CA LYS A 69 17.56 1.68 -32.45
C LYS A 69 18.92 1.05 -32.83
N ASN A 70 19.19 -0.17 -32.42
CA ASN A 70 20.48 -0.85 -32.64
C ASN A 70 21.71 -0.01 -32.23
N LYS A 71 21.58 0.74 -31.14
CA LYS A 71 22.66 1.58 -30.60
C LYS A 71 23.55 0.75 -29.66
N LYS A 72 24.86 1.03 -29.68
CA LYS A 72 25.82 0.38 -28.73
C LYS A 72 25.56 0.88 -27.31
N TYR A 73 25.54 -0.04 -26.36
CA TYR A 73 25.49 0.25 -24.92
C TYR A 73 26.19 -0.87 -24.13
N ARG A 74 26.58 -0.57 -22.91
CA ARG A 74 27.05 -1.56 -21.94
C ARG A 74 26.03 -1.64 -20.82
N HIS A 75 25.49 -2.81 -20.56
CA HIS A 75 24.61 -3.09 -19.43
C HIS A 75 25.37 -3.89 -18.39
N ILE A 76 25.44 -3.38 -17.17
CA ILE A 76 26.02 -4.05 -16.00
C ILE A 76 24.86 -4.35 -15.05
N ASN A 77 24.61 -5.63 -14.82
CA ASN A 77 23.58 -6.10 -13.90
C ASN A 77 24.27 -6.79 -12.71
N MET A 78 24.05 -6.27 -11.51
CA MET A 78 24.69 -6.75 -10.28
C MET A 78 23.62 -7.34 -9.37
N LYS A 79 23.36 -8.65 -9.51
CA LYS A 79 22.44 -9.39 -8.65
C LYS A 79 23.09 -9.62 -7.28
N ALA A 80 22.33 -9.56 -6.19
CA ALA A 80 22.84 -9.87 -4.85
C ALA A 80 23.12 -11.36 -4.68
N LEU A 81 22.18 -12.24 -5.06
CA LEU A 81 22.37 -13.68 -5.13
C LEU A 81 22.74 -14.07 -6.56
N GLN A 82 23.90 -14.69 -6.71
CA GLN A 82 24.45 -15.13 -8.00
C GLN A 82 23.79 -16.43 -8.47
N ASP A 83 23.92 -16.74 -9.75
CA ASP A 83 23.32 -17.94 -10.36
C ASP A 83 23.93 -19.26 -9.81
N ASP A 84 25.11 -19.20 -9.22
CA ASP A 84 25.79 -20.33 -8.54
C ASP A 84 25.42 -20.47 -7.05
N GLY A 85 24.49 -19.66 -6.55
CA GLY A 85 24.03 -19.66 -5.16
C GLY A 85 24.93 -18.86 -4.19
N THR A 86 25.98 -18.22 -4.66
CA THR A 86 26.82 -17.36 -3.82
C THR A 86 26.29 -15.93 -3.74
N MET A 87 26.64 -15.22 -2.68
CA MET A 87 26.32 -13.78 -2.57
C MET A 87 27.37 -12.95 -3.29
N LEU A 88 26.94 -11.87 -3.96
CA LEU A 88 27.83 -10.93 -4.65
C LEU A 88 28.87 -10.32 -3.69
N CYS A 89 28.44 -9.96 -2.49
CA CYS A 89 29.27 -9.38 -1.45
C CYS A 89 28.77 -9.86 -0.07
N PRO A 90 29.19 -11.07 0.38
CA PRO A 90 28.68 -11.68 1.60
C PRO A 90 29.03 -10.88 2.87
N GLU A 91 30.10 -10.04 2.83
CA GLU A 91 30.47 -9.16 3.93
C GLU A 91 29.50 -8.00 4.12
N VAL A 92 28.75 -7.62 3.08
CA VAL A 92 27.74 -6.55 3.11
C VAL A 92 26.34 -7.13 3.32
N LEU A 93 26.05 -8.23 2.64
CA LEU A 93 24.77 -8.93 2.71
C LEU A 93 25.01 -10.43 2.70
N SER A 94 24.88 -11.07 3.87
CA SER A 94 24.94 -12.52 3.98
C SER A 94 23.73 -13.19 3.36
N TYR A 95 23.84 -14.48 3.02
CA TYR A 95 22.71 -15.25 2.49
C TYR A 95 21.52 -15.29 3.47
N GLU A 96 21.80 -15.47 4.77
CA GLU A 96 20.78 -15.47 5.83
C GLU A 96 20.02 -14.13 5.86
N SER A 97 20.75 -13.00 5.93
CA SER A 97 20.15 -11.68 5.90
C SER A 97 19.39 -11.37 4.59
N TYR A 98 19.80 -11.96 3.48
CA TYR A 98 19.08 -11.88 2.22
C TYR A 98 17.74 -12.62 2.31
N MET A 99 17.71 -13.85 2.87
CA MET A 99 16.49 -14.63 3.07
C MET A 99 15.51 -13.94 4.03
N ASP A 100 16.00 -13.35 5.13
CA ASP A 100 15.18 -12.53 6.04
C ASP A 100 14.49 -11.36 5.31
N ARG A 101 15.17 -10.76 4.31
CA ARG A 101 14.57 -9.72 3.47
C ARG A 101 13.51 -10.28 2.52
N VAL A 102 13.73 -11.47 1.95
CA VAL A 102 12.73 -12.17 1.13
C VAL A 102 11.44 -12.34 1.93
N ASP A 103 11.56 -12.82 3.16
CA ASP A 103 10.40 -13.07 4.02
C ASP A 103 9.70 -11.77 4.47
N SER A 104 10.46 -10.71 4.72
CA SER A 104 9.92 -9.46 5.26
C SER A 104 9.42 -8.47 4.20
N MET A 105 10.07 -8.40 3.02
CA MET A 105 9.75 -7.42 1.97
C MET A 105 8.85 -8.00 0.87
N GLY A 106 8.76 -9.31 0.79
CA GLY A 106 8.09 -10.06 -0.28
C GLY A 106 8.96 -10.25 -1.52
N GLU A 107 8.68 -11.35 -2.22
CA GLU A 107 9.49 -11.83 -3.34
C GLU A 107 9.59 -10.80 -4.48
N ASP A 108 8.50 -10.10 -4.80
CA ASP A 108 8.45 -9.10 -5.87
C ASP A 108 9.44 -7.94 -5.62
N VAL A 109 9.45 -7.39 -4.40
CA VAL A 109 10.33 -6.27 -4.05
C VAL A 109 11.79 -6.71 -4.01
N VAL A 110 12.06 -7.91 -3.48
CA VAL A 110 13.42 -8.48 -3.43
C VAL A 110 13.92 -8.80 -4.84
N SER A 111 13.07 -9.36 -5.70
CA SER A 111 13.39 -9.62 -7.10
C SER A 111 13.81 -8.34 -7.83
N ALA A 112 13.08 -7.26 -7.64
CA ALA A 112 13.39 -5.96 -8.23
C ALA A 112 14.69 -5.37 -7.66
N ASN A 113 14.78 -5.22 -6.32
CA ASN A 113 15.87 -4.51 -5.66
C ASN A 113 17.19 -5.26 -5.63
N TYR A 114 17.13 -6.55 -5.29
CA TYR A 114 18.33 -7.34 -5.04
C TYR A 114 18.73 -8.21 -6.23
N GLN A 115 17.76 -8.66 -7.04
CA GLN A 115 18.07 -9.47 -8.22
C GLN A 115 18.07 -8.67 -9.52
N GLN A 116 17.76 -7.37 -9.48
CA GLN A 116 17.69 -6.49 -10.65
C GLN A 116 16.71 -7.02 -11.72
N ILE A 117 15.70 -7.78 -11.30
CA ILE A 117 14.62 -8.25 -12.13
C ILE A 117 13.43 -7.33 -11.88
N PRO A 118 13.19 -6.33 -12.76
CA PRO A 118 12.17 -5.33 -12.53
C PRO A 118 10.78 -5.95 -12.60
N LEU A 119 9.87 -5.42 -11.80
CA LEU A 119 8.47 -5.82 -11.79
C LEU A 119 7.82 -5.56 -13.16
N ASP A 120 6.99 -6.50 -13.60
CA ASP A 120 6.05 -6.27 -14.69
C ASP A 120 4.67 -6.04 -14.07
N LEU A 121 4.11 -4.85 -14.27
CA LEU A 121 2.81 -4.47 -13.71
C LEU A 121 1.62 -5.14 -14.42
N LYS A 122 1.85 -6.05 -15.38
CA LYS A 122 0.77 -6.74 -16.11
C LYS A 122 0.12 -7.85 -15.28
N GLY A 123 -1.18 -8.03 -15.50
CA GLY A 123 -1.97 -9.10 -14.89
C GLY A 123 -2.70 -8.70 -13.61
N VAL A 124 -3.32 -9.66 -12.96
CA VAL A 124 -4.07 -9.49 -11.72
C VAL A 124 -3.13 -9.12 -10.59
N LEU A 125 -3.51 -8.12 -9.79
CA LEU A 125 -2.66 -7.64 -8.69
C LEU A 125 -2.55 -8.66 -7.56
N TYR A 126 -3.69 -9.20 -7.12
CA TYR A 126 -3.75 -10.15 -6.03
C TYR A 126 -3.82 -11.57 -6.57
N THR A 127 -2.74 -12.33 -6.43
CA THR A 127 -2.62 -13.70 -6.95
C THR A 127 -3.20 -14.75 -6.01
N HIS A 128 -3.31 -14.44 -4.73
CA HIS A 128 -3.91 -15.29 -3.70
C HIS A 128 -4.46 -14.48 -2.55
N PHE A 129 -5.30 -15.09 -1.73
CA PHE A 129 -5.82 -14.53 -0.49
C PHE A 129 -5.73 -15.57 0.63
N SER A 130 -5.16 -15.18 1.75
CA SER A 130 -5.14 -16.01 2.96
C SER A 130 -6.54 -16.11 3.55
N THR A 131 -6.92 -17.31 4.02
CA THR A 131 -8.26 -17.54 4.57
C THR A 131 -8.20 -18.19 5.93
N TYR A 132 -9.31 -18.09 6.68
CA TYR A 132 -9.51 -18.76 7.96
C TYR A 132 -10.92 -19.37 8.04
N ASP A 133 -11.05 -20.47 8.77
CA ASP A 133 -12.35 -21.09 9.09
C ASP A 133 -12.96 -20.50 10.35
N ILE A 134 -12.15 -20.32 11.39
CA ILE A 134 -12.55 -19.77 12.70
C ILE A 134 -11.61 -18.63 13.05
N ALA A 135 -12.16 -17.42 13.24
CA ALA A 135 -11.37 -16.28 13.67
C ALA A 135 -10.96 -16.44 15.15
N PRO A 136 -9.74 -16.05 15.52
CA PRO A 136 -9.25 -16.13 16.91
C PRO A 136 -9.77 -14.94 17.75
N PHE A 137 -11.08 -14.83 17.95
CA PHE A 137 -11.72 -13.69 18.63
C PHE A 137 -11.20 -13.45 20.04
N ASP A 138 -10.83 -14.51 20.76
CA ASP A 138 -10.27 -14.47 22.10
C ASP A 138 -8.83 -13.90 22.17
N LYS A 139 -8.16 -13.81 21.02
CA LYS A 139 -6.78 -13.32 20.90
C LYS A 139 -6.67 -11.94 20.26
N PHE A 140 -7.78 -11.37 19.79
CA PHE A 140 -7.73 -10.07 19.17
C PHE A 140 -7.30 -8.97 20.15
N GLU A 141 -6.32 -8.17 19.75
CA GLU A 141 -5.90 -6.96 20.45
C GLU A 141 -6.99 -5.90 20.45
N GLY A 142 -7.85 -5.94 19.44
CA GLY A 142 -9.02 -5.10 19.27
C GLY A 142 -9.71 -5.39 17.94
N ILE A 143 -10.92 -4.85 17.80
CA ILE A 143 -11.69 -4.89 16.56
C ILE A 143 -11.76 -3.47 16.01
N TYR A 144 -11.32 -3.32 14.78
CA TYR A 144 -11.14 -2.04 14.11
C TYR A 144 -11.93 -1.98 12.81
N ALA A 145 -12.11 -0.77 12.29
CA ALA A 145 -12.68 -0.60 10.96
C ALA A 145 -11.97 0.52 10.19
N VAL A 146 -11.95 0.38 8.87
CA VAL A 146 -11.56 1.43 7.94
C VAL A 146 -12.69 1.63 6.94
N CYS A 147 -12.91 2.86 6.48
CA CYS A 147 -13.99 3.16 5.55
C CYS A 147 -13.52 4.16 4.50
N ASP A 148 -13.57 3.74 3.23
CA ASP A 148 -13.52 4.62 2.06
C ASP A 148 -14.96 5.02 1.74
N PHE A 149 -15.21 6.33 1.86
CA PHE A 149 -16.56 6.89 1.74
C PHE A 149 -16.82 7.35 0.31
N ALA A 150 -17.97 7.02 -0.25
CA ALA A 150 -18.46 7.53 -1.52
C ALA A 150 -19.74 8.36 -1.30
N ASP A 151 -19.76 9.62 -1.81
CA ASP A 151 -20.87 10.55 -1.59
C ASP A 151 -22.02 10.33 -2.57
N SER A 152 -21.77 10.01 -3.83
CA SER A 152 -22.86 9.82 -4.81
C SER A 152 -22.44 9.09 -6.10
N GLY A 153 -23.31 8.21 -6.53
CA GLY A 153 -23.66 7.92 -7.95
C GLY A 153 -22.77 6.99 -8.75
N GLY A 154 -21.55 6.63 -8.38
CA GLY A 154 -20.69 5.80 -9.23
C GLY A 154 -19.81 4.84 -8.44
N ASP A 155 -19.26 5.33 -7.36
CA ASP A 155 -18.28 4.63 -6.56
C ASP A 155 -18.94 3.82 -5.42
N TYR A 156 -18.25 2.79 -4.95
CA TYR A 156 -18.71 2.01 -3.81
C TYR A 156 -18.25 2.65 -2.51
N LEU A 157 -19.14 2.76 -1.52
CA LEU A 157 -18.72 2.81 -0.13
C LEU A 157 -18.09 1.45 0.20
N SER A 158 -16.90 1.48 0.78
CA SER A 158 -16.19 0.28 1.24
C SER A 158 -15.75 0.43 2.68
N CYS A 159 -16.42 -0.29 3.60
CA CYS A 159 -16.07 -0.33 5.01
C CYS A 159 -15.70 -1.76 5.42
N ILE A 160 -14.47 -1.94 5.90
CA ILE A 160 -13.91 -3.23 6.31
C ILE A 160 -13.77 -3.25 7.83
N ILE A 161 -14.35 -4.27 8.47
CA ILE A 161 -14.24 -4.52 9.91
C ILE A 161 -13.31 -5.72 10.10
N PHE A 162 -12.30 -5.58 10.95
CA PHE A 162 -11.28 -6.61 11.16
C PHE A 162 -10.78 -6.65 12.60
N GLY A 163 -10.43 -7.85 13.06
CA GLY A 163 -9.69 -8.07 14.29
C GLY A 163 -8.19 -8.07 14.03
N VAL A 164 -7.39 -7.59 14.97
CA VAL A 164 -5.92 -7.60 14.88
C VAL A 164 -5.36 -8.65 15.83
N TYR A 165 -4.51 -9.52 15.32
CA TYR A 165 -3.75 -10.50 16.09
C TYR A 165 -2.39 -10.75 15.43
N ASN A 166 -1.30 -10.64 16.18
CA ASN A 166 0.07 -10.85 15.71
C ASN A 166 0.40 -10.03 14.44
N MET A 167 0.02 -8.76 14.43
CA MET A 167 0.26 -7.86 13.29
C MET A 167 -0.47 -8.26 12.00
N GLN A 168 -1.44 -9.14 12.08
CA GLN A 168 -2.29 -9.62 11.00
C GLN A 168 -3.73 -9.12 11.17
N ALA A 169 -4.42 -8.92 10.05
CA ALA A 169 -5.84 -8.56 10.04
C ALA A 169 -6.70 -9.78 9.73
N TYR A 170 -7.73 -10.00 10.52
CA TYR A 170 -8.77 -10.99 10.29
C TYR A 170 -10.06 -10.26 9.93
N VAL A 171 -10.46 -10.27 8.65
CA VAL A 171 -11.66 -9.57 8.19
C VAL A 171 -12.90 -10.26 8.73
N ILE A 172 -13.67 -9.56 9.53
CA ILE A 172 -14.87 -10.07 10.22
C ILE A 172 -16.12 -9.75 9.40
N ASP A 173 -16.19 -8.50 8.89
CA ASP A 173 -17.36 -8.02 8.18
C ASP A 173 -16.98 -6.96 7.13
N VAL A 174 -17.77 -6.84 6.07
CA VAL A 174 -17.55 -5.85 5.00
C VAL A 174 -18.89 -5.25 4.60
N VAL A 175 -18.98 -3.92 4.61
CA VAL A 175 -20.05 -3.17 3.96
C VAL A 175 -19.51 -2.62 2.65
N TYR A 176 -19.97 -3.19 1.53
CA TYR A 176 -19.55 -2.79 0.19
C TYR A 176 -20.80 -2.55 -0.68
N THR A 177 -21.09 -1.29 -1.00
CA THR A 177 -22.38 -0.95 -1.61
C THR A 177 -22.37 0.40 -2.32
N LYS A 178 -23.25 0.55 -3.32
CA LYS A 178 -23.53 1.83 -4.04
C LYS A 178 -24.79 2.53 -3.53
N LYS A 179 -25.30 2.14 -2.38
CA LYS A 179 -26.47 2.80 -1.81
C LYS A 179 -26.17 4.26 -1.44
N PRO A 180 -27.18 5.13 -1.43
CA PRO A 180 -27.00 6.53 -1.04
C PRO A 180 -26.52 6.68 0.41
N MET A 181 -25.97 7.85 0.73
CA MET A 181 -25.32 8.15 2.00
C MET A 181 -26.21 7.89 3.20
N GLU A 182 -27.50 8.25 3.10
CA GLU A 182 -28.47 8.08 4.18
C GLU A 182 -28.64 6.61 4.60
N ASP A 183 -28.60 5.69 3.63
CA ASP A 183 -28.67 4.25 3.87
C ASP A 183 -27.34 3.73 4.41
N THR A 184 -26.21 4.20 3.84
CA THR A 184 -24.88 3.69 4.20
C THR A 184 -24.45 4.14 5.59
N GLU A 185 -24.84 5.32 6.05
CA GLU A 185 -24.65 5.77 7.44
C GLU A 185 -25.26 4.79 8.44
N ILE A 186 -26.50 4.33 8.15
CA ILE A 186 -27.20 3.36 9.01
C ILE A 186 -26.50 1.99 8.92
N MET A 187 -26.22 1.50 7.71
CA MET A 187 -25.59 0.19 7.50
C MET A 187 -24.22 0.08 8.19
N VAL A 188 -23.37 1.10 8.04
CA VAL A 188 -22.06 1.14 8.69
C VAL A 188 -22.24 1.21 10.21
N SER A 189 -23.11 2.07 10.73
CA SER A 189 -23.36 2.16 12.18
C SER A 189 -23.86 0.83 12.78
N GLU A 190 -24.76 0.12 12.08
CA GLU A 190 -25.21 -1.21 12.48
C GLU A 190 -24.09 -2.24 12.50
N ALA A 191 -23.23 -2.24 11.47
CA ALA A 191 -22.09 -3.15 11.39
C ALA A 191 -21.07 -2.88 12.51
N LEU A 192 -20.78 -1.60 12.80
CA LEU A 192 -19.90 -1.20 13.90
C LEU A 192 -20.45 -1.66 15.26
N TYR A 193 -21.73 -1.43 15.52
CA TYR A 193 -22.40 -1.83 16.76
C TYR A 193 -22.41 -3.35 16.94
N ARG A 194 -22.85 -4.09 15.90
CA ARG A 194 -22.96 -5.56 15.92
C ARG A 194 -21.63 -6.24 16.19
N ASN A 195 -20.55 -5.72 15.58
CA ASN A 195 -19.21 -6.28 15.71
C ASN A 195 -18.41 -5.68 16.89
N LYS A 196 -19.00 -4.81 17.70
CA LYS A 196 -18.36 -4.15 18.86
C LYS A 196 -17.03 -3.50 18.49
N VAL A 197 -17.00 -2.74 17.40
CA VAL A 197 -15.79 -2.10 16.88
C VAL A 197 -15.28 -1.05 17.86
N ASN A 198 -13.99 -1.12 18.21
CA ASN A 198 -13.35 -0.18 19.12
C ASN A 198 -13.09 1.18 18.46
N LEU A 199 -12.62 1.16 17.21
CA LEU A 199 -12.21 2.35 16.50
C LEU A 199 -12.45 2.18 15.00
N ILE A 200 -13.03 3.21 14.37
CA ILE A 200 -13.14 3.32 12.91
C ILE A 200 -12.37 4.54 12.40
N PHE A 201 -11.64 4.36 11.30
CA PHE A 201 -11.05 5.43 10.50
C PHE A 201 -11.79 5.61 9.19
N ILE A 202 -12.25 6.83 8.92
CA ILE A 202 -13.01 7.19 7.72
C ILE A 202 -12.18 8.15 6.90
N GLU A 203 -11.98 7.86 5.60
CA GLU A 203 -11.35 8.81 4.71
C GLU A 203 -12.23 10.04 4.54
N SER A 204 -11.66 11.24 4.75
CA SER A 204 -12.42 12.49 4.81
C SER A 204 -12.46 13.28 3.51
N ASN A 205 -11.88 12.74 2.45
CA ASN A 205 -11.93 13.35 1.13
C ASN A 205 -13.39 13.45 0.69
N ASN A 206 -13.78 14.52 0.01
CA ASN A 206 -15.09 14.69 -0.61
C ASN A 206 -16.33 14.51 0.30
N GLY A 207 -16.28 14.91 1.58
CA GLY A 207 -17.46 14.86 2.44
C GLY A 207 -17.41 13.84 3.60
N GLY A 208 -16.45 12.95 3.63
CA GLY A 208 -16.32 11.90 4.66
C GLY A 208 -16.31 12.39 6.11
N ARG A 209 -15.95 13.66 6.36
CA ARG A 209 -16.07 14.28 7.70
C ARG A 209 -17.55 14.42 8.15
N GLY A 210 -18.45 14.73 7.22
CA GLY A 210 -19.89 14.78 7.50
C GLY A 210 -20.43 13.40 7.83
N PHE A 211 -20.10 12.42 7.01
CA PHE A 211 -20.40 11.01 7.21
C PHE A 211 -19.93 10.50 8.57
N ALA A 212 -18.66 10.77 8.94
CA ALA A 212 -18.12 10.38 10.25
C ALA A 212 -18.93 10.96 11.45
N LYS A 213 -19.34 12.23 11.36
CA LYS A 213 -20.17 12.86 12.40
C LYS A 213 -21.55 12.24 12.49
N ASN A 214 -22.16 11.88 11.36
CA ASN A 214 -23.46 11.23 11.34
C ASN A 214 -23.38 9.80 11.90
N ILE A 215 -22.36 9.01 11.55
CA ILE A 215 -22.09 7.71 12.19
C ILE A 215 -22.00 7.87 13.71
N GLN A 216 -21.25 8.83 14.21
CA GLN A 216 -21.11 9.07 15.65
C GLN A 216 -22.46 9.41 16.31
N ARG A 217 -23.28 10.24 15.64
CA ARG A 217 -24.63 10.57 16.11
C ARG A 217 -25.54 9.35 16.13
N ILE A 218 -25.56 8.53 15.05
CA ILE A 218 -26.39 7.34 14.97
C ILE A 218 -26.01 6.31 16.04
N LEU A 219 -24.72 6.08 16.27
CA LEU A 219 -24.25 5.19 17.35
C LEU A 219 -24.76 5.64 18.72
N LYS A 220 -24.72 6.94 19.00
CA LYS A 220 -25.19 7.51 20.26
C LYS A 220 -26.71 7.49 20.37
N ASP A 221 -27.44 7.96 19.36
CA ASP A 221 -28.89 8.25 19.46
C ASP A 221 -29.74 6.98 19.21
N LYS A 222 -29.33 6.13 18.23
CA LYS A 222 -30.09 4.91 17.86
C LYS A 222 -29.60 3.68 18.64
N PHE A 223 -28.28 3.52 18.79
CA PHE A 223 -27.71 2.34 19.44
C PHE A 223 -27.29 2.55 20.90
N HIS A 224 -27.48 3.77 21.42
CA HIS A 224 -27.18 4.15 22.82
C HIS A 224 -25.78 3.72 23.28
N THR A 225 -24.78 3.82 22.38
CA THR A 225 -23.40 3.40 22.66
C THR A 225 -22.40 4.49 22.36
N ASN A 226 -21.33 4.52 23.19
CA ASN A 226 -20.11 5.31 22.97
C ASN A 226 -18.88 4.40 22.85
N HIS A 227 -19.09 3.10 22.63
CA HIS A 227 -18.00 2.12 22.57
C HIS A 227 -17.07 2.38 21.40
N THR A 228 -17.62 2.68 20.22
CA THR A 228 -16.85 2.91 19.01
C THR A 228 -16.34 4.35 18.94
N VAL A 229 -15.04 4.52 18.85
CA VAL A 229 -14.44 5.82 18.56
C VAL A 229 -14.43 6.04 17.06
N VAL A 230 -14.97 7.18 16.61
CA VAL A 230 -15.03 7.54 15.18
C VAL A 230 -13.99 8.60 14.89
N LYS A 231 -13.07 8.32 13.97
CA LYS A 231 -12.05 9.25 13.49
C LYS A 231 -12.08 9.36 11.97
N TRP A 232 -11.54 10.46 11.48
CA TRP A 232 -11.36 10.68 10.05
C TRP A 232 -9.95 11.22 9.78
N PHE A 233 -9.45 10.96 8.57
CA PHE A 233 -8.16 11.44 8.10
C PHE A 233 -8.26 11.87 6.64
N HIS A 234 -7.32 12.69 6.20
CA HIS A 234 -7.22 13.10 4.80
C HIS A 234 -6.12 12.31 4.09
N GLN A 235 -6.47 11.67 2.97
CA GLN A 235 -5.52 10.96 2.13
C GLN A 235 -5.01 11.87 1.01
N SER A 236 -3.69 12.05 0.93
CA SER A 236 -3.04 12.89 -0.08
C SER A 236 -2.19 12.10 -1.08
N LYS A 237 -1.98 10.81 -0.83
CA LYS A 237 -1.15 9.98 -1.68
C LYS A 237 -1.92 9.44 -2.89
N ASN A 238 -1.20 9.11 -3.97
CA ASN A 238 -1.80 8.51 -5.16
C ASN A 238 -2.40 7.13 -4.83
N LYS A 239 -3.68 6.92 -5.11
CA LYS A 239 -4.47 5.73 -4.80
C LYS A 239 -3.87 4.47 -5.41
N GLU A 240 -3.60 4.48 -6.71
CA GLU A 240 -3.06 3.33 -7.43
C GLU A 240 -1.68 2.90 -6.91
N SER A 241 -0.79 3.86 -6.66
CA SER A 241 0.53 3.58 -6.10
C SER A 241 0.45 2.95 -4.70
N ARG A 242 -0.47 3.40 -3.87
CA ARG A 242 -0.73 2.84 -2.52
C ARG A 242 -1.21 1.40 -2.62
N ILE A 243 -2.19 1.13 -3.50
CA ILE A 243 -2.74 -0.20 -3.71
C ILE A 243 -1.65 -1.17 -4.15
N ILE A 244 -0.89 -0.81 -5.19
CA ILE A 244 0.16 -1.69 -5.73
C ILE A 244 1.27 -1.92 -4.69
N SER A 245 1.74 -0.87 -4.00
CA SER A 245 2.84 -0.99 -3.04
C SER A 245 2.50 -1.80 -1.79
N ASN A 246 1.21 -1.90 -1.43
CA ASN A 246 0.77 -2.70 -0.29
C ASN A 246 0.27 -4.11 -0.68
N ALA A 247 0.21 -4.45 -1.96
CA ALA A 247 -0.42 -5.69 -2.42
C ALA A 247 0.19 -6.95 -1.81
N THR A 248 1.52 -7.03 -1.75
CA THR A 248 2.22 -8.17 -1.13
C THR A 248 1.88 -8.31 0.34
N TRP A 249 1.90 -7.20 1.08
CA TRP A 249 1.53 -7.21 2.50
C TRP A 249 0.07 -7.66 2.70
N VAL A 250 -0.85 -7.18 1.85
CA VAL A 250 -2.26 -7.58 1.86
C VAL A 250 -2.40 -9.08 1.68
N MET A 251 -1.73 -9.67 0.69
CA MET A 251 -1.77 -11.11 0.42
C MET A 251 -1.24 -11.98 1.58
N GLN A 252 -0.22 -11.48 2.28
CA GLN A 252 0.45 -12.21 3.36
C GLN A 252 -0.22 -12.06 4.72
N ASN A 253 -0.83 -10.90 5.01
CA ASN A 253 -1.21 -10.52 6.37
C ASN A 253 -2.71 -10.23 6.56
N ILE A 254 -3.52 -10.24 5.50
CA ILE A 254 -4.97 -10.12 5.61
C ILE A 254 -5.63 -11.47 5.38
N PHE A 255 -6.38 -11.94 6.37
CA PHE A 255 -7.09 -13.20 6.36
C PHE A 255 -8.59 -12.96 6.20
N TYR A 256 -9.20 -13.67 5.26
CA TYR A 256 -10.64 -13.64 5.00
C TYR A 256 -11.32 -14.93 5.49
N PRO A 257 -12.59 -14.91 5.89
CA PRO A 257 -13.30 -16.16 6.15
C PRO A 257 -13.39 -16.98 4.86
N THR A 258 -13.27 -18.31 4.94
CA THR A 258 -13.28 -19.19 3.75
C THR A 258 -14.48 -18.99 2.84
N ASN A 259 -15.61 -18.55 3.40
CA ASN A 259 -16.84 -18.27 2.64
C ASN A 259 -17.03 -16.78 2.24
N TRP A 260 -15.95 -15.97 2.23
CA TRP A 260 -16.05 -14.54 1.95
C TRP A 260 -16.58 -14.22 0.53
N ARG A 261 -16.40 -15.13 -0.44
CA ARG A 261 -16.98 -15.02 -1.77
C ARG A 261 -18.51 -14.96 -1.72
N ASP A 262 -19.12 -15.80 -0.91
CA ASP A 262 -20.58 -15.87 -0.78
C ASP A 262 -21.14 -14.75 0.10
N ARG A 263 -20.37 -14.35 1.12
CA ARG A 263 -20.77 -13.28 2.05
C ARG A 263 -20.70 -11.90 1.40
N TRP A 264 -19.63 -11.61 0.61
CA TRP A 264 -19.34 -10.28 0.05
C TRP A 264 -18.97 -10.37 -1.43
N ASN A 265 -19.86 -10.89 -2.25
CA ASN A 265 -19.60 -11.25 -3.65
C ASN A 265 -19.05 -10.09 -4.50
N GLU A 266 -19.62 -8.87 -4.37
CA GLU A 266 -19.17 -7.70 -5.13
C GLU A 266 -17.77 -7.26 -4.69
N TYR A 267 -17.50 -7.25 -3.38
CA TYR A 267 -16.18 -6.99 -2.83
C TYR A 267 -15.15 -8.05 -3.29
N TYR A 268 -15.52 -9.33 -3.21
CA TYR A 268 -14.70 -10.44 -3.69
C TYR A 268 -14.32 -10.26 -5.16
N LYS A 269 -15.29 -9.95 -6.02
CA LYS A 269 -15.03 -9.71 -7.45
C LYS A 269 -14.07 -8.55 -7.65
N ALA A 270 -14.30 -7.41 -6.98
CA ALA A 270 -13.45 -6.24 -7.09
C ALA A 270 -11.99 -6.56 -6.70
N MET A 271 -11.78 -7.30 -5.62
CA MET A 271 -10.46 -7.72 -5.18
C MET A 271 -9.79 -8.70 -6.16
N THR A 272 -10.50 -9.73 -6.64
CA THR A 272 -9.92 -10.80 -7.44
C THR A 272 -9.71 -10.44 -8.91
N THR A 273 -10.33 -9.37 -9.40
CA THR A 273 -10.20 -8.93 -10.80
C THR A 273 -9.35 -7.68 -10.98
N PHE A 274 -8.87 -7.07 -9.89
CA PHE A 274 -8.09 -5.84 -9.97
C PHE A 274 -6.76 -6.07 -10.68
N GLN A 275 -6.51 -5.28 -11.74
CA GLN A 275 -5.33 -5.40 -12.60
C GLN A 275 -4.21 -4.49 -12.09
N ARG A 276 -2.97 -4.95 -12.23
CA ARG A 276 -1.76 -4.18 -11.90
C ARG A 276 -1.57 -2.97 -12.82
N GLU A 277 -1.98 -3.11 -14.08
CA GLU A 277 -1.86 -2.09 -15.12
C GLU A 277 -3.19 -1.95 -15.87
N GLY A 278 -3.49 -0.73 -16.30
CA GLY A 278 -4.69 -0.44 -17.05
C GLY A 278 -5.81 0.16 -16.20
N LYS A 279 -6.98 0.31 -16.82
CA LYS A 279 -8.12 0.96 -16.16
C LYS A 279 -8.93 -0.08 -15.38
N ASN A 280 -8.92 0.02 -14.08
CA ASN A 280 -9.81 -0.74 -13.22
C ASN A 280 -11.19 -0.06 -13.12
N ILE A 281 -12.27 -0.85 -13.15
CA ILE A 281 -13.65 -0.33 -13.09
C ILE A 281 -14.00 0.13 -11.67
N ASN A 282 -13.56 -0.63 -10.68
CA ASN A 282 -13.79 -0.36 -9.26
C ASN A 282 -12.47 -0.57 -8.51
N ASP A 283 -12.00 0.46 -7.83
CA ASP A 283 -10.77 0.43 -7.04
C ASP A 283 -11.04 0.63 -5.54
N ASP A 284 -12.31 0.80 -5.14
CA ASP A 284 -12.71 1.11 -3.76
C ASP A 284 -12.44 -0.06 -2.80
N ALA A 285 -12.61 -1.32 -3.25
CA ALA A 285 -12.29 -2.49 -2.44
C ALA A 285 -10.79 -2.67 -2.22
N PRO A 286 -9.91 -2.62 -3.25
CA PRO A 286 -8.46 -2.60 -3.07
C PRO A 286 -7.97 -1.42 -2.25
N ASP A 287 -8.55 -0.23 -2.39
CA ASP A 287 -8.14 0.95 -1.64
C ASP A 287 -8.46 0.82 -0.14
N SER A 288 -9.69 0.48 0.20
CA SER A 288 -10.06 0.23 1.60
C SER A 288 -9.27 -0.93 2.23
N THR A 289 -8.94 -1.97 1.43
CA THR A 289 -8.06 -3.05 1.88
C THR A 289 -6.63 -2.55 2.14
N THR A 290 -6.15 -1.64 1.31
CA THR A 290 -4.85 -0.97 1.51
C THR A 290 -4.87 -0.13 2.80
N MET A 291 -5.98 0.53 3.13
CA MET A 291 -6.14 1.25 4.39
C MET A 291 -5.98 0.32 5.61
N VAL A 292 -6.42 -0.95 5.52
CA VAL A 292 -6.18 -1.95 6.59
C VAL A 292 -4.68 -2.19 6.77
N ALA A 293 -3.94 -2.37 5.67
CA ALA A 293 -2.49 -2.55 5.70
C ALA A 293 -1.78 -1.34 6.32
N GLU A 294 -2.14 -0.14 5.87
CA GLU A 294 -1.59 1.11 6.39
C GLU A 294 -1.89 1.30 7.89
N PHE A 295 -3.12 0.97 8.32
CA PHE A 295 -3.51 1.01 9.73
C PHE A 295 -2.61 0.11 10.59
N ILE A 296 -2.45 -1.15 10.21
CA ILE A 296 -1.64 -2.11 11.00
C ILE A 296 -0.17 -1.71 11.00
N ASN A 297 0.38 -1.30 9.86
CA ASN A 297 1.77 -0.87 9.78
C ASN A 297 2.07 0.37 10.66
N GLN A 298 1.11 1.27 10.82
CA GLN A 298 1.23 2.42 11.71
C GLN A 298 1.02 2.03 13.18
N HIS A 299 0.06 1.14 13.46
CA HIS A 299 -0.19 0.59 14.80
C HIS A 299 1.09 -0.03 15.36
N ASN A 300 1.81 -0.78 14.55
CA ASN A 300 3.06 -1.44 14.93
C ASN A 300 4.19 -0.45 15.21
N ARG A 301 4.37 0.57 14.38
CA ARG A 301 5.39 1.60 14.62
C ARG A 301 5.22 2.26 15.98
N ASN A 302 4.00 2.46 16.42
CA ASN A 302 3.71 3.07 17.73
C ASN A 302 3.93 2.10 18.91
N HIS A 303 3.83 0.79 18.71
CA HIS A 303 4.19 -0.20 19.73
C HIS A 303 5.72 -0.34 19.91
N TYR A 304 6.49 -0.30 18.82
CA TYR A 304 7.95 -0.39 18.86
C TYR A 304 8.63 0.95 19.18
N SER A 305 8.00 2.09 18.94
CA SER A 305 8.62 3.41 19.14
C SER A 305 8.67 3.85 20.59
N LYS A 306 8.06 3.16 21.54
CA LYS A 306 8.28 3.45 22.98
C LYS A 306 9.74 3.22 23.42
N ASP A 307 10.50 2.41 22.71
CA ASP A 307 11.91 2.12 23.03
C ASP A 307 12.92 2.94 22.19
N ILE A 308 12.49 3.74 21.22
CA ILE A 308 13.39 4.40 20.25
C ILE A 308 13.18 5.93 20.14
N TYR A 309 12.21 6.54 20.83
CA TYR A 309 11.97 7.98 20.75
C TYR A 309 12.91 8.81 21.63
N ASP A 310 14.20 8.83 21.26
CA ASP A 310 15.12 9.87 21.70
C ASP A 310 16.07 10.38 20.61
N ARG A 311 15.72 10.29 19.31
CA ARG A 311 16.45 10.99 18.25
C ARG A 311 15.52 11.34 17.07
N GLY A 312 15.24 12.65 16.96
CA GLY A 312 14.37 13.23 15.95
C GLY A 312 14.79 13.04 14.51
N TYR A 313 13.79 12.84 13.65
CA TYR A 313 13.69 13.38 12.28
C TYR A 313 12.22 13.31 11.86
N GLY A 314 11.65 14.49 11.57
CA GLY A 314 10.23 14.61 11.22
C GLY A 314 9.96 14.31 9.75
N THR A 315 9.02 13.42 9.48
CA THR A 315 8.21 13.40 8.27
C THR A 315 6.75 13.48 8.67
N LYS A 316 5.98 14.38 8.04
CA LYS A 316 4.53 14.51 8.26
C LYS A 316 3.81 13.29 7.70
N THR A 317 3.81 12.21 8.45
CA THR A 317 2.89 11.09 8.32
C THR A 317 1.69 11.39 9.21
N VAL A 318 0.51 10.87 8.85
CA VAL A 318 -0.69 10.97 9.71
C VAL A 318 -0.32 10.40 11.07
N ASP A 319 -0.26 11.27 12.09
CA ASP A 319 0.19 10.90 13.42
C ASP A 319 -1.00 10.36 14.22
N PHE A 320 -1.00 9.07 14.46
CA PHE A 320 -1.97 8.39 15.33
C PHE A 320 -1.49 8.25 16.77
N SER A 321 -0.27 8.76 17.11
CA SER A 321 0.39 8.55 18.41
C SER A 321 -0.39 9.13 19.58
N ASP A 322 -0.96 10.33 19.45
CA ASP A 322 -1.75 11.00 20.48
C ASP A 322 -2.99 10.23 20.94
N TYR A 323 -3.41 9.26 20.13
CA TYR A 323 -4.63 8.51 20.41
C TYR A 323 -4.39 7.30 21.29
N TYR A 324 -3.31 6.56 21.04
CA TYR A 324 -3.01 5.33 21.79
C TYR A 324 -2.62 5.62 23.25
N ASP A 325 -2.03 6.78 23.53
CA ASP A 325 -1.66 7.17 24.89
C ASP A 325 -2.86 7.59 25.76
N ARG A 326 -3.96 8.10 25.15
CA ARG A 326 -5.16 8.53 25.89
C ARG A 326 -6.15 7.40 26.15
N TYR A 327 -6.13 6.31 25.36
CA TYR A 327 -7.15 5.26 25.40
C TYR A 327 -6.57 3.87 25.59
N ARG A 328 -5.45 3.77 26.34
CA ARG A 328 -5.09 2.50 26.96
C ARG A 328 -6.28 2.07 27.80
N LEU A 329 -7.09 1.15 27.25
CA LEU A 329 -8.11 0.46 28.03
C LEU A 329 -7.38 -0.26 29.17
N LYS A 330 -7.41 0.34 30.36
CA LYS A 330 -7.17 -0.40 31.60
C LYS A 330 -8.13 -1.57 31.55
N ASN A 331 -7.59 -2.77 31.66
CA ASN A 331 -8.32 -4.01 31.78
C ASN A 331 -9.61 -3.79 32.55
N VAL A 332 -10.73 -3.98 31.86
CA VAL A 332 -12.01 -4.18 32.50
C VAL A 332 -12.30 -5.65 32.30
N PHE A 333 -12.18 -6.37 33.39
CA PHE A 333 -12.62 -7.74 33.56
C PHE A 333 -14.12 -7.86 33.27
#